data_58cbcc960d793cd2e329240f80e15a5d
#
_entry.id   58cbcc960d793cd2e329240f80e15a5d
#
_cell.length_a   1.000
_cell.length_b   1.000
_cell.length_c   1.000
_cell.angle_alpha   90.00
_cell.angle_beta   90.00
_cell.angle_gamma   90.00
#
_symmetry.space_group_name_H-M   'P 1'
#
loop_
_entity.id
_entity.type
_entity.pdbx_description
1 polymer ?
#
loop_
_entity_poly.entity_id
_entity_poly.type
_entity_poly.pdbx_seq_one_letter_code
_entity_poly.pdbx_strand_id
1 'polypeptide(L)'
;AGKHGKGLVIEGVVNQVFGNWQGTELRLDFVIFAGPAKTDKDGAVSSEKITFPWSVGQKLSVALTQCIMRMEGYRPNINISDLLVLNYERPMFCDSITLLARDLKNFSRSVIRDPGYSGVEMAIVNQNEIRVWDNDYKNHPSGVNERKNNPLQIEFTDLIGQPTWISYGVVSILCVMRSDIHTGDHILMPKNSRPLIQAASFSQYRDDSAFQGQFEVQSVRFLGNSRQPTADSWITIIEAHPAGELKAK
;
A
#
# COMPACT_ATOMS: atom_id res chain seq x y z
N ALA A 1 -7.22 2.28 23.18
CA ALA A 1 -6.59 1.61 22.04
C ALA A 1 -7.47 0.43 21.68
N GLY A 2 -7.91 0.38 20.41
CA GLY A 2 -8.72 -0.71 19.90
C GLY A 2 -7.99 -2.07 19.96
N LYS A 3 -8.71 -3.17 19.71
CA LYS A 3 -8.17 -4.54 19.72
C LYS A 3 -6.94 -4.73 18.82
N HIS A 4 -6.80 -3.90 17.81
CA HIS A 4 -5.78 -3.98 16.75
C HIS A 4 -4.71 -2.88 16.82
N GLY A 5 -4.68 -2.07 17.88
CA GLY A 5 -3.77 -0.93 18.04
C GLY A 5 -2.32 -1.27 18.47
N LYS A 6 -1.95 -2.56 18.48
CA LYS A 6 -0.61 -3.01 18.85
C LYS A 6 0.06 -3.70 17.69
N GLY A 7 1.22 -3.24 17.30
CA GLY A 7 2.01 -3.89 16.27
C GLY A 7 3.16 -3.03 15.83
N LEU A 8 4.04 -3.62 15.05
CA LEU A 8 5.11 -2.92 14.38
C LEU A 8 4.50 -2.07 13.25
N VAL A 9 4.80 -0.78 13.25
CA VAL A 9 4.31 0.17 12.24
C VAL A 9 5.33 0.35 11.12
N ILE A 10 6.61 0.44 11.48
CA ILE A 10 7.70 0.58 10.52
C ILE A 10 8.97 -0.05 11.08
N GLU A 11 9.73 -0.69 10.22
CA GLU A 11 11.09 -1.14 10.44
C GLU A 11 11.95 -0.77 9.24
N GLY A 12 13.19 -0.38 9.48
CA GLY A 12 14.10 -0.01 8.41
C GLY A 12 15.42 0.52 8.95
N VAL A 13 16.24 1.03 8.04
CA VAL A 13 17.55 1.60 8.36
C VAL A 13 17.44 3.11 8.44
N VAL A 14 17.98 3.70 9.51
CA VAL A 14 18.05 5.16 9.67
C VAL A 14 19.00 5.72 8.61
N ASN A 15 18.45 6.48 7.67
CA ASN A 15 19.23 7.12 6.61
C ASN A 15 19.75 8.50 7.03
N GLN A 16 18.90 9.29 7.69
CA GLN A 16 19.26 10.64 8.12
C GLN A 16 18.63 10.94 9.46
N VAL A 17 19.31 11.78 10.23
CA VAL A 17 18.82 12.33 11.51
C VAL A 17 18.96 13.84 11.46
N PHE A 18 17.88 14.56 11.71
CA PHE A 18 17.87 16.01 11.80
C PHE A 18 17.58 16.45 13.23
N GLY A 19 18.45 17.28 13.76
CA GLY A 19 18.17 18.00 15.00
C GLY A 19 17.56 19.36 14.65
N ASN A 20 16.39 19.66 15.19
CA ASN A 20 15.76 20.95 15.05
C ASN A 20 15.45 21.52 16.43
N TRP A 21 15.97 22.70 16.72
CA TRP A 21 15.73 23.42 17.97
C TRP A 21 14.68 24.49 17.72
N GLN A 22 13.52 24.32 18.30
CA GLN A 22 12.43 25.29 18.22
C GLN A 22 12.05 25.78 19.62
N GLY A 23 12.48 27.01 19.98
CA GLY A 23 12.22 27.58 21.29
C GLY A 23 12.91 26.77 22.39
N THR A 24 12.14 26.19 23.32
CA THR A 24 12.63 25.34 24.42
C THR A 24 12.63 23.86 24.08
N GLU A 25 12.18 23.46 22.86
CA GLU A 25 12.08 22.08 22.48
C GLU A 25 13.18 21.68 21.50
N LEU A 26 13.83 20.56 21.78
CA LEU A 26 14.70 19.87 20.85
C LEU A 26 13.91 18.74 20.20
N ARG A 27 13.76 18.82 18.88
CA ARG A 27 13.13 17.79 18.06
C ARG A 27 14.19 17.02 17.27
N LEU A 28 14.09 15.69 17.30
CA LEU A 28 14.89 14.83 16.44
C LEU A 28 13.96 14.17 15.42
N ASP A 29 14.25 14.39 14.17
CA ASP A 29 13.54 13.75 13.05
C ASP A 29 14.43 12.67 12.45
N PHE A 30 13.93 11.44 12.41
CA PHE A 30 14.61 10.29 11.81
C PHE A 30 13.98 9.98 10.46
N VAL A 31 14.79 9.95 9.40
CA VAL A 31 14.39 9.46 8.10
C VAL A 31 14.80 8.00 8.00
N ILE A 32 13.82 7.11 7.86
CA ILE A 32 14.02 5.66 7.82
C ILE A 32 13.70 5.17 6.41
N PHE A 33 14.61 4.41 5.83
CA PHE A 33 14.35 3.66 4.60
C PHE A 33 13.75 2.29 4.96
N ALA A 34 12.53 2.07 4.52
CA ALA A 34 11.90 0.75 4.52
C ALA A 34 12.23 0.07 3.19
N GLY A 35 13.33 -0.64 3.11
CA GLY A 35 13.73 -1.32 1.89
C GLY A 35 15.13 -1.88 1.97
N PRO A 36 15.55 -2.66 0.94
CA PRO A 36 16.90 -3.19 0.89
C PRO A 36 17.89 -2.02 0.88
N ALA A 37 18.77 -2.04 1.85
CA ALA A 37 19.81 -1.04 2.00
C ALA A 37 21.14 -1.73 2.30
N LYS A 38 22.22 -1.17 1.78
CA LYS A 38 23.58 -1.58 2.11
C LYS A 38 24.26 -0.49 2.90
N THR A 39 25.03 -0.91 3.89
CA THR A 39 25.93 -0.02 4.61
C THR A 39 27.32 -0.15 3.99
N ASP A 40 27.89 0.93 3.56
CA ASP A 40 29.26 0.95 3.08
C ASP A 40 30.28 0.83 4.22
N LYS A 41 31.58 0.82 3.88
CA LYS A 41 32.66 0.69 4.87
C LYS A 41 32.73 1.88 5.85
N ASP A 42 32.18 3.02 5.45
CA ASP A 42 32.16 4.27 6.21
C ASP A 42 30.87 4.43 7.04
N GLY A 43 29.99 3.41 7.00
CA GLY A 43 28.72 3.41 7.71
C GLY A 43 27.60 4.19 7.01
N ALA A 44 27.83 4.70 5.80
CA ALA A 44 26.79 5.36 5.03
C ALA A 44 25.83 4.33 4.45
N VAL A 45 24.54 4.61 4.56
CA VAL A 45 23.47 3.75 4.05
C VAL A 45 23.12 4.17 2.64
N SER A 46 23.19 3.23 1.70
CA SER A 46 22.73 3.42 0.33
C SER A 46 21.68 2.40 -0.06
N SER A 47 20.79 2.77 -0.97
CA SER A 47 19.85 1.80 -1.54
C SER A 47 20.62 0.75 -2.34
N GLU A 48 20.17 -0.50 -2.24
CA GLU A 48 20.75 -1.57 -3.05
C GLU A 48 20.35 -1.41 -4.50
N LYS A 49 21.34 -1.45 -5.41
CA LYS A 49 21.08 -1.46 -6.86
C LYS A 49 20.43 -2.78 -7.26
N ILE A 50 19.29 -2.71 -7.88
CA ILE A 50 18.47 -3.87 -8.23
C ILE A 50 18.71 -4.19 -9.70
N THR A 51 19.21 -5.40 -9.97
CA THR A 51 19.28 -5.96 -11.31
C THR A 51 18.13 -6.95 -11.46
N PHE A 52 17.22 -6.64 -12.35
CA PHE A 52 16.05 -7.47 -12.62
C PHE A 52 16.10 -7.98 -14.07
N PRO A 53 16.53 -9.22 -14.31
CA PRO A 53 16.46 -9.86 -15.63
C PRO A 53 15.08 -10.49 -15.82
N TRP A 54 14.41 -10.14 -16.91
CA TRP A 54 13.18 -10.80 -17.32
C TRP A 54 13.42 -11.50 -18.66
N SER A 55 13.55 -12.83 -18.61
CA SER A 55 13.92 -13.64 -19.76
C SER A 55 12.71 -13.97 -20.67
N VAL A 56 13.03 -14.28 -21.92
CA VAL A 56 12.03 -14.71 -22.92
C VAL A 56 11.21 -15.91 -22.43
N GLY A 57 9.91 -15.84 -22.56
CA GLY A 57 8.97 -16.90 -22.16
C GLY A 57 8.81 -17.09 -20.65
N GLN A 58 9.53 -16.33 -19.84
CA GLN A 58 9.41 -16.41 -18.39
C GLN A 58 8.21 -15.58 -17.89
N LYS A 59 7.42 -16.14 -16.97
CA LYS A 59 6.39 -15.38 -16.27
C LYS A 59 7.01 -14.31 -15.39
N LEU A 60 6.42 -13.13 -15.33
CA LEU A 60 6.88 -12.03 -14.47
C LEU A 60 6.93 -12.45 -12.99
N SER A 61 5.95 -13.23 -12.53
CA SER A 61 5.91 -13.74 -11.16
C SER A 61 7.17 -14.54 -10.80
N VAL A 62 7.65 -15.39 -11.71
CA VAL A 62 8.87 -16.18 -11.51
C VAL A 62 10.12 -15.30 -11.52
N ALA A 63 10.20 -14.36 -12.46
CA ALA A 63 11.33 -13.44 -12.54
C ALA A 63 11.46 -12.57 -11.29
N LEU A 64 10.32 -12.04 -10.79
CA LEU A 64 10.28 -11.25 -9.56
C LEU A 64 10.63 -12.07 -8.32
N THR A 65 10.12 -13.29 -8.22
CA THR A 65 10.48 -14.20 -7.12
C THR A 65 11.99 -14.40 -7.06
N GLN A 66 12.62 -14.69 -8.20
CA GLN A 66 14.06 -14.87 -8.28
C GLN A 66 14.85 -13.59 -7.94
N CYS A 67 14.34 -12.44 -8.36
CA CYS A 67 14.96 -11.14 -8.06
C CYS A 67 14.89 -10.85 -6.56
N ILE A 68 13.70 -10.95 -5.96
CA ILE A 68 13.49 -10.62 -4.54
C ILE A 68 14.25 -11.61 -3.62
N MET A 69 14.30 -12.88 -3.96
CA MET A 69 15.07 -13.86 -3.19
C MET A 69 16.58 -13.60 -3.16
N ARG A 70 17.11 -12.81 -4.10
CA ARG A 70 18.52 -12.37 -4.08
C ARG A 70 18.75 -11.17 -3.17
N MET A 71 17.68 -10.46 -2.79
CA MET A 71 17.74 -9.34 -1.84
C MET A 71 17.79 -9.91 -0.43
N GLU A 72 18.89 -9.66 0.27
CA GLU A 72 19.10 -10.20 1.60
C GLU A 72 17.98 -9.77 2.57
N GLY A 73 17.38 -10.74 3.27
CA GLY A 73 16.34 -10.49 4.28
C GLY A 73 14.93 -10.30 3.74
N TYR A 74 14.70 -10.25 2.42
CA TYR A 74 13.36 -10.02 1.85
C TYR A 74 12.69 -11.32 1.39
N ARG A 75 11.34 -11.33 1.51
CA ARG A 75 10.48 -12.44 1.09
C ARG A 75 9.49 -11.97 0.03
N PRO A 76 9.37 -12.70 -1.09
CA PRO A 76 8.38 -12.37 -2.11
C PRO A 76 6.98 -12.85 -1.70
N ASN A 77 5.98 -11.99 -1.87
CA ASN A 77 4.55 -12.34 -1.85
C ASN A 77 3.93 -11.83 -3.15
N ILE A 78 3.86 -12.70 -4.15
CA ILE A 78 3.55 -12.33 -5.53
C ILE A 78 2.22 -12.94 -5.94
N ASN A 79 1.27 -12.08 -6.32
CA ASN A 79 -0.07 -12.46 -6.76
C ASN A 79 -0.47 -11.62 -7.97
N ILE A 80 0.01 -12.00 -9.15
CA ILE A 80 -0.18 -11.29 -10.42
C ILE A 80 -0.57 -12.25 -11.55
N SER A 81 -1.16 -11.72 -12.62
CA SER A 81 -1.61 -12.48 -13.77
C SER A 81 -0.47 -13.23 -14.47
N ASP A 82 -0.76 -14.48 -14.85
CA ASP A 82 0.12 -15.33 -15.66
C ASP A 82 0.26 -14.88 -17.13
N LEU A 83 -0.52 -13.89 -17.56
CA LEU A 83 -0.40 -13.30 -18.92
C LEU A 83 0.84 -12.40 -19.06
N LEU A 84 1.50 -12.07 -17.96
CA LEU A 84 2.72 -11.25 -17.97
C LEU A 84 3.93 -12.09 -18.37
N VAL A 85 4.07 -12.31 -19.68
CA VAL A 85 5.16 -13.04 -20.32
C VAL A 85 5.68 -12.21 -21.49
N LEU A 86 7.00 -12.17 -21.68
CA LEU A 86 7.64 -11.47 -22.79
C LEU A 86 8.14 -12.46 -23.86
N ASN A 87 8.12 -12.00 -25.11
CA ASN A 87 8.73 -12.69 -26.24
C ASN A 87 10.17 -12.19 -26.57
N TYR A 88 10.72 -11.33 -25.71
CA TYR A 88 12.08 -10.80 -25.80
C TYR A 88 12.67 -10.63 -24.40
N GLU A 89 13.99 -10.53 -24.31
CA GLU A 89 14.68 -10.28 -23.05
C GLU A 89 14.57 -8.82 -22.65
N ARG A 90 14.31 -8.58 -21.36
CA ARG A 90 14.25 -7.23 -20.80
C ARG A 90 15.02 -7.15 -19.47
N PRO A 91 16.31 -6.84 -19.51
CA PRO A 91 17.03 -6.49 -18.29
C PRO A 91 16.59 -5.08 -17.82
N MET A 92 16.39 -4.94 -16.51
CA MET A 92 16.12 -3.66 -15.87
C MET A 92 17.14 -3.42 -14.76
N PHE A 93 17.60 -2.18 -14.66
CA PHE A 93 18.55 -1.73 -13.64
C PHE A 93 17.91 -0.58 -12.89
N CYS A 94 17.65 -0.77 -11.62
CA CYS A 94 16.94 0.21 -10.79
C CYS A 94 17.77 0.54 -9.54
N ASP A 95 17.87 1.82 -9.23
CA ASP A 95 18.58 2.28 -8.03
C ASP A 95 17.75 2.15 -6.76
N SER A 96 16.47 1.82 -6.88
CA SER A 96 15.58 1.61 -5.74
C SER A 96 14.40 0.73 -6.11
N ILE A 97 13.77 0.14 -5.07
CA ILE A 97 12.54 -0.64 -5.23
C ILE A 97 11.37 0.22 -5.73
N THR A 98 11.34 1.50 -5.39
CA THR A 98 10.33 2.45 -5.86
C THR A 98 10.41 2.67 -7.37
N LEU A 99 11.63 2.77 -7.92
CA LEU A 99 11.85 2.88 -9.36
C LEU A 99 11.44 1.59 -10.06
N LEU A 100 11.84 0.44 -9.52
CA LEU A 100 11.42 -0.87 -10.05
C LEU A 100 9.90 -0.99 -10.07
N ALA A 101 9.23 -0.65 -8.98
CA ALA A 101 7.76 -0.70 -8.87
C ALA A 101 7.08 0.16 -9.94
N ARG A 102 7.52 1.40 -10.09
CA ARG A 102 6.97 2.34 -11.10
C ARG A 102 7.18 1.82 -12.52
N ASP A 103 8.36 1.34 -12.82
CA ASP A 103 8.69 0.86 -14.16
C ASP A 103 7.94 -0.43 -14.48
N LEU A 104 7.79 -1.34 -13.52
CA LEU A 104 6.98 -2.56 -13.68
C LEU A 104 5.50 -2.23 -13.87
N LYS A 105 4.94 -1.28 -13.11
CA LYS A 105 3.55 -0.84 -13.29
C LYS A 105 3.29 -0.36 -14.70
N ASN A 106 4.10 0.56 -15.17
CA ASN A 106 3.96 1.14 -16.51
C ASN A 106 4.17 0.10 -17.60
N PHE A 107 5.18 -0.74 -17.42
CA PHE A 107 5.52 -1.73 -18.42
C PHE A 107 4.52 -2.89 -18.49
N SER A 108 4.05 -3.40 -17.37
CA SER A 108 3.04 -4.49 -17.33
C SER A 108 1.74 -4.09 -18.05
N ARG A 109 1.34 -2.82 -17.94
CA ARG A 109 0.22 -2.27 -18.72
C ARG A 109 0.46 -2.32 -20.23
N SER A 110 1.70 -2.11 -20.66
CA SER A 110 2.06 -2.20 -22.09
C SER A 110 2.11 -3.64 -22.61
N VAL A 111 2.33 -4.62 -21.73
CA VAL A 111 2.31 -6.06 -22.08
C VAL A 111 0.88 -6.56 -22.27
N ILE A 112 0.00 -6.31 -21.31
CA ILE A 112 -1.40 -6.79 -21.37
C ILE A 112 -2.26 -5.97 -22.33
N ARG A 113 -2.02 -4.67 -22.47
CA ARG A 113 -2.72 -3.76 -23.41
C ARG A 113 -4.25 -3.78 -23.30
N ASP A 114 -4.77 -4.05 -22.13
CA ASP A 114 -6.20 -4.01 -21.84
C ASP A 114 -6.50 -2.76 -20.99
N PRO A 115 -7.46 -1.90 -21.39
CA PRO A 115 -7.83 -0.72 -20.60
C PRO A 115 -8.29 -1.05 -19.16
N GLY A 116 -8.81 -2.25 -18.94
CA GLY A 116 -9.22 -2.75 -17.63
C GLY A 116 -8.06 -3.21 -16.75
N TYR A 117 -6.82 -3.25 -17.27
CA TYR A 117 -5.67 -3.67 -16.52
C TYR A 117 -4.93 -2.49 -15.87
N SER A 118 -4.90 -2.43 -14.55
CA SER A 118 -4.28 -1.32 -13.80
C SER A 118 -2.74 -1.36 -13.79
N GLY A 119 -2.15 -2.51 -14.11
CA GLY A 119 -0.71 -2.77 -13.98
C GLY A 119 -0.35 -3.43 -12.66
N VAL A 120 0.91 -3.81 -12.54
CA VAL A 120 1.46 -4.44 -11.34
C VAL A 120 1.78 -3.35 -10.30
N GLU A 121 1.31 -3.56 -9.08
CA GLU A 121 1.66 -2.77 -7.91
C GLU A 121 2.69 -3.51 -7.06
N MET A 122 3.54 -2.78 -6.37
CA MET A 122 4.57 -3.33 -5.49
C MET A 122 4.73 -2.46 -4.25
N ALA A 123 4.79 -3.08 -3.08
CA ALA A 123 5.07 -2.40 -1.82
C ALA A 123 5.86 -3.30 -0.86
N ILE A 124 6.58 -2.67 0.06
CA ILE A 124 7.17 -3.37 1.20
C ILE A 124 6.17 -3.35 2.33
N VAL A 125 5.86 -4.52 2.86
CA VAL A 125 4.93 -4.72 3.97
C VAL A 125 5.57 -5.62 5.03
N ASN A 126 5.10 -5.54 6.26
CA ASN A 126 5.54 -6.44 7.34
C ASN A 126 7.06 -6.62 7.42
N GLN A 127 7.81 -5.51 7.57
CA GLN A 127 9.27 -5.50 7.77
C GLN A 127 10.08 -5.92 6.54
N ASN A 128 9.86 -7.11 6.01
CA ASN A 128 10.71 -7.72 4.98
C ASN A 128 9.93 -8.42 3.86
N GLU A 129 8.62 -8.27 3.82
CA GLU A 129 7.81 -8.82 2.74
C GLU A 129 7.70 -7.82 1.60
N ILE A 130 8.14 -8.20 0.41
CA ILE A 130 7.85 -7.46 -0.81
C ILE A 130 6.60 -8.05 -1.43
N ARG A 131 5.52 -7.31 -1.32
CA ARG A 131 4.22 -7.66 -1.87
C ARG A 131 4.11 -7.12 -3.29
N VAL A 132 3.68 -7.99 -4.21
CA VAL A 132 3.45 -7.64 -5.62
C VAL A 132 2.07 -8.17 -6.01
N TRP A 133 1.21 -7.28 -6.51
CA TRP A 133 -0.17 -7.64 -6.88
C TRP A 133 -0.63 -6.86 -8.11
N ASP A 134 -1.73 -7.28 -8.68
CA ASP A 134 -2.49 -6.55 -9.69
C ASP A 134 -3.99 -6.57 -9.33
N ASN A 135 -4.84 -6.08 -10.20
CA ASN A 135 -6.29 -6.00 -9.96
C ASN A 135 -7.04 -7.33 -10.22
N ASP A 136 -6.42 -8.47 -9.89
CA ASP A 136 -6.99 -9.81 -10.14
C ASP A 136 -7.38 -10.05 -11.60
N TYR A 137 -6.54 -9.59 -12.48
CA TYR A 137 -6.75 -9.73 -13.92
C TYR A 137 -6.75 -11.21 -14.33
N LYS A 138 -7.29 -11.49 -15.51
CA LYS A 138 -7.44 -12.84 -16.08
C LYS A 138 -6.20 -13.73 -15.90
N ASN A 139 -6.41 -15.03 -15.76
CA ASN A 139 -5.36 -16.04 -15.61
C ASN A 139 -4.47 -15.84 -14.36
N HIS A 140 -5.09 -15.52 -13.27
CA HIS A 140 -4.42 -15.47 -11.97
C HIS A 140 -4.09 -16.89 -11.48
N PRO A 141 -2.86 -17.18 -11.02
CA PRO A 141 -2.44 -18.53 -10.66
C PRO A 141 -3.18 -19.11 -9.46
N SER A 142 -3.58 -18.27 -8.52
CA SER A 142 -4.33 -18.69 -7.33
C SER A 142 -5.83 -18.70 -7.53
N GLY A 143 -6.35 -18.16 -8.64
CA GLY A 143 -7.78 -18.01 -8.90
C GLY A 143 -8.54 -17.14 -7.89
N VAL A 144 -7.89 -16.77 -6.80
CA VAL A 144 -8.51 -16.12 -5.65
C VAL A 144 -7.52 -15.19 -4.98
N ASN A 145 -7.89 -13.92 -4.83
CA ASN A 145 -7.17 -13.00 -3.99
C ASN A 145 -7.61 -13.22 -2.52
N GLU A 146 -6.77 -13.86 -1.71
CA GLU A 146 -7.08 -14.16 -0.32
C GLU A 146 -7.43 -12.90 0.48
N ARG A 147 -6.78 -11.77 0.20
CA ARG A 147 -7.06 -10.49 0.88
C ARG A 147 -8.43 -9.95 0.51
N LYS A 148 -8.84 -10.09 -0.74
CA LYS A 148 -10.17 -9.69 -1.20
C LYS A 148 -11.27 -10.51 -0.55
N ASN A 149 -11.03 -11.79 -0.31
CA ASN A 149 -11.98 -12.70 0.32
C ASN A 149 -12.03 -12.56 1.85
N ASN A 150 -10.92 -12.12 2.47
CA ASN A 150 -10.79 -11.89 3.90
C ASN A 150 -10.45 -10.43 4.19
N PRO A 151 -11.34 -9.47 3.87
CA PRO A 151 -11.08 -8.06 4.10
C PRO A 151 -11.00 -7.76 5.60
N LEU A 152 -10.13 -6.84 5.96
CA LEU A 152 -10.01 -6.36 7.33
C LEU A 152 -11.22 -5.49 7.67
N GLN A 153 -11.94 -5.85 8.72
CA GLN A 153 -13.12 -5.10 9.16
C GLN A 153 -12.70 -3.79 9.84
N ILE A 154 -13.23 -2.69 9.35
CA ILE A 154 -13.21 -1.39 10.04
C ILE A 154 -14.51 -1.30 10.85
N GLU A 155 -14.38 -1.13 12.17
CA GLU A 155 -15.51 -0.89 13.04
C GLU A 155 -15.85 0.60 13.07
N PHE A 156 -17.10 0.94 13.34
CA PHE A 156 -17.49 2.35 13.46
C PHE A 156 -16.71 3.08 14.56
N THR A 157 -16.42 2.38 15.64
CA THR A 157 -15.64 2.89 16.77
C THR A 157 -14.17 3.12 16.45
N ASP A 158 -13.67 2.56 15.36
CA ASP A 158 -12.30 2.80 14.88
C ASP A 158 -12.21 4.12 14.10
N LEU A 159 -13.32 4.62 13.56
CA LEU A 159 -13.32 5.82 12.72
C LEU A 159 -13.15 7.09 13.55
N ILE A 160 -12.32 7.98 13.04
CA ILE A 160 -12.14 9.35 13.54
C ILE A 160 -12.73 10.31 12.50
N GLY A 161 -13.98 10.66 12.71
CA GLY A 161 -14.74 11.45 11.75
C GLY A 161 -15.29 10.63 10.57
N GLN A 162 -15.75 11.33 9.56
CA GLN A 162 -16.31 10.71 8.36
C GLN A 162 -15.23 10.46 7.30
N PRO A 163 -15.30 9.34 6.55
CA PRO A 163 -14.55 9.19 5.32
C PRO A 163 -14.85 10.32 4.34
N THR A 164 -13.84 10.71 3.56
CA THR A 164 -13.96 11.85 2.63
C THR A 164 -13.38 11.46 1.27
N TRP A 165 -14.09 11.78 0.19
CA TRP A 165 -13.55 11.66 -1.15
C TRP A 165 -12.50 12.75 -1.37
N ILE A 166 -11.25 12.34 -1.61
CA ILE A 166 -10.12 13.26 -1.88
C ILE A 166 -9.83 13.42 -3.36
N SER A 167 -10.24 12.45 -4.16
CA SER A 167 -10.21 12.52 -5.63
C SER A 167 -11.23 11.55 -6.21
N TYR A 168 -11.38 11.55 -7.53
CA TYR A 168 -12.28 10.61 -8.20
C TYR A 168 -11.87 9.16 -7.87
N GLY A 169 -12.78 8.42 -7.22
CA GLY A 169 -12.58 7.03 -6.84
C GLY A 169 -11.59 6.79 -5.70
N VAL A 170 -11.09 7.82 -5.00
CA VAL A 170 -10.21 7.65 -3.85
C VAL A 170 -10.83 8.27 -2.61
N VAL A 171 -11.00 7.45 -1.59
CA VAL A 171 -11.52 7.85 -0.27
C VAL A 171 -10.38 7.93 0.74
N SER A 172 -10.40 8.96 1.57
CA SER A 172 -9.56 9.07 2.76
C SER A 172 -10.36 8.66 4.00
N ILE A 173 -9.80 7.74 4.77
CA ILE A 173 -10.40 7.19 5.98
C ILE A 173 -9.43 7.41 7.13
N LEU A 174 -9.89 8.08 8.18
CA LEU A 174 -9.13 8.27 9.41
C LEU A 174 -9.61 7.27 10.45
N CYS A 175 -8.68 6.51 11.00
CA CYS A 175 -8.93 5.53 12.06
C CYS A 175 -8.02 5.75 13.26
N VAL A 176 -8.43 5.26 14.43
CA VAL A 176 -7.49 5.02 15.52
C VAL A 176 -6.35 4.14 15.02
N MET A 177 -5.18 4.23 15.63
CA MET A 177 -3.99 3.50 15.16
C MET A 177 -4.28 2.01 14.92
N ARG A 178 -4.09 1.58 13.68
CA ARG A 178 -4.30 0.22 13.16
C ARG A 178 -3.04 -0.27 12.45
N SER A 179 -2.16 -0.94 13.19
CA SER A 179 -0.90 -1.47 12.65
C SER A 179 -1.05 -2.70 11.76
N ASP A 180 -2.25 -3.28 11.69
CA ASP A 180 -2.59 -4.46 10.89
C ASP A 180 -2.99 -4.13 9.45
N ILE A 181 -3.16 -2.85 9.11
CA ILE A 181 -3.57 -2.41 7.77
C ILE A 181 -2.36 -1.98 6.97
N HIS A 182 -2.19 -2.56 5.78
CA HIS A 182 -1.08 -2.30 4.87
C HIS A 182 -1.55 -1.99 3.45
N THR A 183 -0.69 -1.40 2.66
CA THR A 183 -0.95 -1.18 1.24
C THR A 183 -1.23 -2.50 0.51
N GLY A 184 -2.27 -2.50 -0.32
CA GLY A 184 -2.77 -3.67 -1.04
C GLY A 184 -3.66 -4.60 -0.22
N ASP A 185 -3.98 -4.26 1.04
CA ASP A 185 -5.02 -4.95 1.80
C ASP A 185 -6.40 -4.51 1.34
N HIS A 186 -7.37 -5.37 1.58
CA HIS A 186 -8.78 -5.03 1.43
C HIS A 186 -9.39 -4.75 2.79
N ILE A 187 -10.15 -3.67 2.87
CA ILE A 187 -10.88 -3.28 4.07
C ILE A 187 -12.38 -3.28 3.79
N LEU A 188 -13.15 -3.62 4.80
CA LEU A 188 -14.61 -3.61 4.76
C LEU A 188 -15.12 -2.51 5.70
N MET A 189 -15.91 -1.59 5.15
CA MET A 189 -16.51 -0.52 5.92
C MET A 189 -17.69 -1.03 6.76
N PRO A 190 -17.99 -0.39 7.92
CA PRO A 190 -19.03 -0.84 8.82
C PRO A 190 -20.41 -0.78 8.15
N LYS A 191 -21.17 -1.89 8.24
CA LYS A 191 -22.49 -2.03 7.59
C LYS A 191 -23.61 -1.25 8.28
N ASN A 192 -23.53 -1.08 9.61
CA ASN A 192 -24.66 -0.60 10.43
C ASN A 192 -24.48 0.84 10.94
N SER A 193 -23.35 1.44 10.69
CA SER A 193 -23.04 2.79 11.18
C SER A 193 -22.83 3.67 9.96
N ARG A 194 -23.91 4.21 9.48
CA ARG A 194 -23.88 5.13 8.33
C ARG A 194 -23.17 6.41 8.76
N PRO A 195 -22.07 6.79 8.15
CA PRO A 195 -21.59 8.14 8.27
C PRO A 195 -22.74 9.06 7.83
N LEU A 196 -23.22 9.91 8.72
CA LEU A 196 -24.24 10.89 8.38
C LEU A 196 -23.60 11.93 7.45
N ILE A 197 -23.74 11.72 6.16
CA ILE A 197 -23.49 12.81 5.21
C ILE A 197 -24.62 13.80 5.43
N GLN A 198 -24.35 14.90 6.12
CA GLN A 198 -25.23 16.04 6.06
C GLN A 198 -25.22 16.54 4.62
N ALA A 199 -26.22 16.15 3.86
CA ALA A 199 -26.48 16.74 2.58
C ALA A 199 -26.65 18.26 2.77
N ALA A 200 -25.90 19.05 2.01
CA ALA A 200 -26.22 20.45 1.88
C ALA A 200 -27.71 20.57 1.54
N SER A 201 -28.38 21.59 2.05
CA SER A 201 -29.84 21.81 1.94
C SER A 201 -30.41 21.76 0.52
N PHE A 202 -29.56 21.67 -0.49
CA PHE A 202 -29.90 21.59 -1.92
C PHE A 202 -29.72 20.20 -2.55
N SER A 203 -29.16 19.22 -1.82
CA SER A 203 -28.99 17.86 -2.33
C SER A 203 -30.08 16.95 -1.77
N GLN A 204 -31.07 16.61 -2.60
CA GLN A 204 -32.09 15.62 -2.28
C GLN A 204 -31.59 14.17 -2.46
N TYR A 205 -30.39 13.98 -2.99
CA TYR A 205 -29.80 12.67 -3.20
C TYR A 205 -28.89 12.30 -2.01
N ARG A 206 -29.41 11.40 -1.17
CA ARG A 206 -28.58 10.65 -0.22
C ARG A 206 -28.04 9.45 -0.94
N ASP A 207 -26.75 9.47 -1.28
CA ASP A 207 -26.08 8.23 -1.66
C ASP A 207 -25.72 7.48 -0.38
N ASP A 208 -26.64 6.65 0.07
CA ASP A 208 -26.48 5.78 1.26
C ASP A 208 -25.36 4.74 1.06
N SER A 209 -24.83 4.61 -0.16
CA SER A 209 -23.82 3.62 -0.55
C SER A 209 -22.40 4.17 -0.67
N ALA A 210 -22.21 5.48 -0.59
CA ALA A 210 -20.95 6.15 -0.94
C ALA A 210 -19.70 5.64 -0.16
N PHE A 211 -19.90 5.12 1.07
CA PHE A 211 -18.82 4.59 1.91
C PHE A 211 -19.14 3.20 2.43
N GLN A 212 -19.92 2.43 1.69
CA GLN A 212 -20.24 1.04 2.02
C GLN A 212 -19.44 0.08 1.15
N GLY A 213 -19.23 -1.13 1.66
CA GLY A 213 -18.58 -2.19 0.90
C GLY A 213 -17.10 -2.30 1.16
N GLN A 214 -16.44 -2.89 0.20
CA GLN A 214 -15.03 -3.24 0.26
C GLN A 214 -14.19 -2.22 -0.50
N PHE A 215 -13.07 -1.85 0.08
CA PHE A 215 -12.10 -0.94 -0.51
C PHE A 215 -10.71 -1.60 -0.52
N GLU A 216 -9.93 -1.33 -1.54
CA GLU A 216 -8.53 -1.70 -1.63
C GLU A 216 -7.65 -0.53 -1.19
N VAL A 217 -6.72 -0.80 -0.29
CA VAL A 217 -5.84 0.21 0.31
C VAL A 217 -4.71 0.56 -0.63
N GLN A 218 -4.63 1.83 -1.03
CA GLN A 218 -3.56 2.38 -1.86
C GLN A 218 -2.38 2.89 -1.05
N SER A 219 -2.67 3.60 0.03
CA SER A 219 -1.64 4.13 0.91
C SER A 219 -2.09 4.08 2.37
N VAL A 220 -1.12 3.93 3.25
CA VAL A 220 -1.32 3.97 4.70
C VAL A 220 -0.30 4.93 5.28
N ARG A 221 -0.78 5.85 6.12
CA ARG A 221 0.06 6.77 6.87
C ARG A 221 -0.26 6.67 8.35
N PHE A 222 0.77 6.53 9.16
CA PHE A 222 0.64 6.50 10.61
C PHE A 222 1.13 7.81 11.20
N LEU A 223 0.33 8.42 12.05
CA LEU A 223 0.71 9.60 12.81
C LEU A 223 0.61 9.28 14.28
N GLY A 224 1.65 9.63 15.03
CA GLY A 224 1.69 9.41 16.47
C GLY A 224 2.38 10.57 17.19
N ASN A 225 1.82 11.00 18.32
CA ASN A 225 2.41 11.98 19.19
C ASN A 225 2.31 11.52 20.65
N SER A 226 3.43 11.11 21.24
CA SER A 226 3.48 10.59 22.60
C SER A 226 3.22 11.63 23.69
N ARG A 227 3.30 12.92 23.34
CA ARG A 227 3.12 14.04 24.28
C ARG A 227 1.71 14.62 24.28
N GLN A 228 0.87 14.24 23.34
CA GLN A 228 -0.52 14.68 23.25
C GLN A 228 -1.46 13.51 23.49
N PRO A 229 -2.26 13.52 24.56
CA PRO A 229 -3.17 12.42 24.88
C PRO A 229 -4.53 12.54 24.16
N THR A 230 -4.64 13.32 23.09
CA THR A 230 -5.87 13.50 22.32
C THR A 230 -6.11 12.34 21.37
N ALA A 231 -7.37 12.08 20.99
CA ALA A 231 -7.76 10.94 20.15
C ALA A 231 -7.11 10.96 18.76
N ASP A 232 -6.77 12.14 18.26
CA ASP A 232 -6.11 12.41 16.99
C ASP A 232 -4.57 12.32 17.05
N SER A 233 -4.02 11.95 18.22
CA SER A 233 -2.56 11.84 18.42
C SER A 233 -1.98 10.51 17.95
N TRP A 234 -2.81 9.47 17.76
CA TRP A 234 -2.40 8.14 17.34
C TRP A 234 -3.41 7.62 16.31
N ILE A 235 -3.19 7.99 15.06
CA ILE A 235 -4.13 7.73 13.97
C ILE A 235 -3.47 7.00 12.82
N THR A 236 -4.29 6.26 12.09
CA THR A 236 -3.99 5.71 10.77
C THR A 236 -4.82 6.46 9.74
N ILE A 237 -4.17 7.00 8.73
CA ILE A 237 -4.80 7.60 7.56
C ILE A 237 -4.68 6.61 6.42
N ILE A 238 -5.82 6.19 5.89
CA ILE A 238 -5.92 5.21 4.82
C ILE A 238 -6.45 5.93 3.59
N GLU A 239 -5.77 5.80 2.46
CA GLU A 239 -6.30 6.16 1.16
C GLU A 239 -6.64 4.87 0.43
N ALA A 240 -7.87 4.75 -0.05
CA ALA A 240 -8.37 3.52 -0.62
C ALA A 240 -9.33 3.81 -1.79
N HIS A 241 -9.48 2.85 -2.69
CA HIS A 241 -10.46 2.91 -3.76
C HIS A 241 -11.45 1.74 -3.65
N PRO A 242 -12.68 1.89 -4.15
CA PRO A 242 -13.66 0.81 -4.10
C PRO A 242 -13.14 -0.46 -4.78
N ALA A 243 -13.13 -1.56 -4.04
CA ALA A 243 -12.72 -2.87 -4.53
C ALA A 243 -13.91 -3.59 -5.18
N GLY A 244 -14.40 -3.08 -6.26
CA GLY A 244 -15.49 -3.68 -7.01
C GLY A 244 -15.53 -3.08 -8.41
N GLU A 245 -16.05 -3.82 -9.38
CA GLU A 245 -16.43 -3.20 -10.64
C GLU A 245 -17.37 -2.04 -10.31
N LEU A 246 -16.95 -0.81 -10.60
CA LEU A 246 -17.87 0.30 -10.73
C LEU A 246 -18.85 -0.13 -11.85
N LYS A 247 -19.94 -0.79 -11.48
CA LYS A 247 -21.05 -0.98 -12.40
C LYS A 247 -21.56 0.42 -12.71
N ALA A 248 -21.07 0.96 -13.81
CA ALA A 248 -21.69 2.13 -14.41
C ALA A 248 -23.17 1.78 -14.58
N LYS A 249 -24.03 2.45 -13.84
CA LYS A 249 -25.47 2.45 -14.03
C LYS A 249 -25.79 3.30 -15.23
#